data_bfd93fa2857558df508c6d278498e75a
#
_entry.id   bfd93fa2857558df508c6d278498e75a
#
_cell.length_a   1.000
_cell.length_b   1.000
_cell.length_c   1.000
_cell.angle_alpha   90.00
_cell.angle_beta   90.00
_cell.angle_gamma   90.00
#
_symmetry.space_group_name_H-M   'P 1'
#
loop_
_entity.id
_entity.type
_entity.pdbx_description
1 polymer ?
#
loop_
_entity_poly.entity_id
_entity_poly.type
_entity_poly.pdbx_seq_one_letter_code
_entity_poly.pdbx_strand_id
1 'polypeptide(L)'
;MENFFNRIKRLLPSKSEMRTALSSFSTKERRVLVLLFCVLFVTTLTIVQNINKSFMVTVPLRGGSLNEGIVGTPRFINPVLALSDADKDLTSLVYSGLTRKYQSGQFIPDLAESYTVSKDGLSYTFVLKDKIYFHDGTPVTADDIIFTINEIKDPLTKSPRKSNWDGITVQKIDEKTIEFNLKQPYESFLENATVGILPASIWKGTPIELNDANTNPIGSGPYKVTGVSKQSSGIIDYYTLKEFNKFVLGTPYIKNLTLKFYPNENDLISALKNGNVDQVSGLTPENAEKLKNIGYNIQSSVLPRVFGLFFNQNQAQIFTDKKIIEAMNQAIDKDRIVNEVLKNYGVTINDPIPPNMLAYQKLNNDTNTSREENVKKAIAILTKDGWVKGEDGYLHKTTTTKKNKKTTKSTSDLAFVISTGNAPELSKTANIIKENLTEIGMKVEIQTFEIGNLNQSVIRPRKYDALLFGQIINHESDLFAFWHSSQRLDPGLNVAMYTNAKVDKILEDALVTVDEKNRVKKYASFEDEINRDMPAVFLYSPSFIYIVSKSLDGLNIDHITTPEDRFLNIYEWSVEKDGIWKIFSK
;
A
#
# COMPACT_ATOMS: atom_id res chain seq x y z
N MET A 1 41.60 47.34 -1.01
CA MET A 1 40.23 47.80 -0.71
C MET A 1 40.20 49.28 -0.30
N GLU A 2 41.10 49.79 0.54
CA GLU A 2 41.14 51.23 0.93
C GLU A 2 41.26 52.23 -0.24
N ASN A 3 42.08 51.94 -1.25
CA ASN A 3 42.22 52.80 -2.43
C ASN A 3 40.94 52.90 -3.28
N PHE A 4 40.07 51.90 -3.27
CA PHE A 4 38.78 51.89 -3.97
C PHE A 4 37.74 52.76 -3.26
N PHE A 5 37.65 52.65 -1.94
CA PHE A 5 36.76 53.45 -1.10
C PHE A 5 37.16 54.95 -1.10
N ASN A 6 38.47 55.27 -1.12
CA ASN A 6 38.95 56.66 -1.20
C ASN A 6 38.71 57.29 -2.58
N ARG A 7 38.69 56.52 -3.67
CA ARG A 7 38.28 56.99 -5.01
C ARG A 7 36.78 57.29 -5.07
N ILE A 8 35.93 56.47 -4.48
CA ILE A 8 34.47 56.71 -4.45
C ILE A 8 34.13 57.93 -3.60
N LYS A 9 34.81 58.14 -2.44
CA LYS A 9 34.61 59.33 -1.60
C LYS A 9 34.94 60.66 -2.32
N ARG A 10 35.85 60.65 -3.31
CA ARG A 10 36.19 61.85 -4.13
C ARG A 10 35.16 62.13 -5.24
N LEU A 11 34.31 61.16 -5.59
CA LEU A 11 33.27 61.31 -6.62
C LEU A 11 31.92 61.70 -6.03
N LEU A 12 31.75 61.66 -4.72
CA LEU A 12 30.50 62.07 -4.08
C LEU A 12 30.55 63.53 -3.71
N PRO A 13 29.54 64.34 -4.08
CA PRO A 13 29.47 65.74 -3.74
C PRO A 13 29.42 65.97 -2.23
N SER A 14 30.05 67.01 -1.72
CA SER A 14 30.00 67.33 -0.29
C SER A 14 28.56 67.65 0.15
N LYS A 15 28.27 67.55 1.44
CA LYS A 15 26.94 67.90 1.98
C LYS A 15 26.50 69.30 1.65
N SER A 16 27.45 70.27 1.50
CA SER A 16 27.20 71.64 1.11
C SER A 16 26.84 71.74 -0.37
N GLU A 17 27.57 71.07 -1.25
CA GLU A 17 27.29 71.04 -2.70
C GLU A 17 25.94 70.36 -2.98
N MET A 18 25.61 69.31 -2.30
CA MET A 18 24.32 68.61 -2.42
C MET A 18 23.15 69.51 -1.94
N ARG A 19 23.33 70.29 -0.85
CA ARG A 19 22.33 71.23 -0.38
C ARG A 19 22.13 72.36 -1.40
N THR A 20 23.20 72.90 -1.97
CA THR A 20 23.14 73.95 -2.97
C THR A 20 22.47 73.49 -4.25
N ALA A 21 22.81 72.28 -4.72
CA ALA A 21 22.14 71.67 -5.87
C ALA A 21 20.64 71.40 -5.61
N LEU A 22 20.27 70.86 -4.44
CA LEU A 22 18.86 70.69 -4.08
C LEU A 22 18.08 71.97 -3.90
N SER A 23 18.74 73.10 -3.53
CA SER A 23 18.09 74.42 -3.41
C SER A 23 17.85 75.10 -4.74
N SER A 24 18.60 74.77 -5.80
CA SER A 24 18.44 75.30 -7.16
C SER A 24 17.26 74.69 -7.91
N PHE A 25 16.71 73.57 -7.49
CA PHE A 25 15.56 72.98 -8.15
C PHE A 25 14.25 73.66 -7.80
N SER A 26 13.41 73.86 -8.81
CA SER A 26 12.03 74.33 -8.66
C SER A 26 11.20 73.30 -7.88
N THR A 27 10.05 73.76 -7.35
CA THR A 27 9.15 72.86 -6.58
C THR A 27 8.67 71.62 -7.39
N LYS A 28 8.53 71.77 -8.72
CA LYS A 28 8.15 70.67 -9.63
C LYS A 28 9.30 69.68 -9.80
N GLU A 29 10.53 70.19 -10.03
CA GLU A 29 11.72 69.34 -10.19
C GLU A 29 12.06 68.56 -8.90
N ARG A 30 11.88 69.14 -7.72
CA ARG A 30 12.02 68.46 -6.44
C ARG A 30 11.04 67.28 -6.28
N ARG A 31 9.78 67.54 -6.71
CA ARG A 31 8.77 66.45 -6.69
C ARG A 31 9.15 65.27 -7.62
N VAL A 32 9.63 65.58 -8.83
CA VAL A 32 10.11 64.58 -9.79
C VAL A 32 11.32 63.85 -9.23
N LEU A 33 12.28 64.56 -8.61
CA LEU A 33 13.47 63.94 -8.02
C LEU A 33 13.13 63.00 -6.85
N VAL A 34 12.18 63.41 -6.00
CA VAL A 34 11.66 62.52 -4.93
C VAL A 34 10.97 61.29 -5.50
N LEU A 35 10.17 61.46 -6.57
CA LEU A 35 9.49 60.36 -7.23
C LEU A 35 10.49 59.39 -7.86
N LEU A 36 11.53 59.89 -8.55
CA LEU A 36 12.61 59.04 -9.08
C LEU A 36 13.38 58.31 -7.99
N PHE A 37 13.63 58.97 -6.85
CA PHE A 37 14.28 58.34 -5.73
C PHE A 37 13.42 57.21 -5.11
N CYS A 38 12.10 57.44 -4.96
CA CYS A 38 11.16 56.41 -4.53
C CYS A 38 11.11 55.22 -5.50
N VAL A 39 11.07 55.49 -6.82
CA VAL A 39 11.10 54.41 -7.83
C VAL A 39 12.42 53.66 -7.77
N LEU A 40 13.56 54.33 -7.68
CA LEU A 40 14.87 53.70 -7.54
C LEU A 40 14.95 52.85 -6.27
N PHE A 41 14.43 53.35 -5.14
CA PHE A 41 14.40 52.64 -3.88
C PHE A 41 13.54 51.37 -3.95
N VAL A 42 12.32 51.48 -4.51
CA VAL A 42 11.42 50.33 -4.71
C VAL A 42 12.04 49.32 -5.66
N THR A 43 12.60 49.74 -6.80
CA THR A 43 13.27 48.82 -7.74
C THR A 43 14.48 48.15 -7.13
N THR A 44 15.29 48.88 -6.35
CA THR A 44 16.43 48.27 -5.64
C THR A 44 15.97 47.25 -4.61
N LEU A 45 14.91 47.55 -3.84
CA LEU A 45 14.31 46.62 -2.89
C LEU A 45 13.77 45.37 -3.58
N THR A 46 13.09 45.51 -4.71
CA THR A 46 12.58 44.34 -5.47
C THR A 46 13.70 43.50 -6.07
N ILE A 47 14.78 44.14 -6.57
CA ILE A 47 15.95 43.42 -7.06
C ILE A 47 16.63 42.63 -5.92
N VAL A 48 16.86 43.28 -4.78
CA VAL A 48 17.45 42.61 -3.59
C VAL A 48 16.58 41.45 -3.11
N GLN A 49 15.25 41.64 -3.08
CA GLN A 49 14.32 40.53 -2.73
C GLN A 49 14.37 39.39 -3.73
N ASN A 50 14.42 39.69 -5.04
CA ASN A 50 14.50 38.63 -6.07
C ASN A 50 15.84 37.90 -6.03
N ILE A 51 16.95 38.62 -5.82
CA ILE A 51 18.27 38.01 -5.61
C ILE A 51 18.23 37.14 -4.35
N ASN A 52 17.71 37.64 -3.22
CA ASN A 52 17.59 36.86 -2.00
C ASN A 52 16.77 35.59 -2.24
N LYS A 53 15.60 35.69 -2.89
CA LYS A 53 14.75 34.52 -3.23
C LYS A 53 15.48 33.52 -4.12
N SER A 54 16.32 33.95 -5.07
CA SER A 54 17.05 33.04 -5.96
C SER A 54 18.16 32.24 -5.26
N PHE A 55 18.63 32.74 -4.11
CA PHE A 55 19.61 32.03 -3.26
C PHE A 55 19.00 31.25 -2.09
N MET A 56 17.67 31.38 -1.86
CA MET A 56 16.98 30.65 -0.81
C MET A 56 16.50 29.29 -1.31
N VAL A 57 16.66 28.28 -0.48
CA VAL A 57 16.03 26.96 -0.60
C VAL A 57 15.12 26.74 0.60
N THR A 58 14.00 26.10 0.36
CA THR A 58 13.05 25.72 1.42
C THR A 58 13.58 24.47 2.10
N VAL A 59 13.68 24.48 3.41
CA VAL A 59 14.05 23.33 4.23
C VAL A 59 12.92 23.01 5.20
N PRO A 60 12.72 21.72 5.55
CA PRO A 60 11.76 21.34 6.56
C PRO A 60 12.15 21.93 7.92
N LEU A 61 11.15 22.46 8.64
CA LEU A 61 11.31 22.96 9.99
C LEU A 61 10.63 22.02 10.98
N ARG A 62 11.25 21.84 12.15
CA ARG A 62 10.64 21.05 13.22
C ARG A 62 9.56 21.86 13.92
N GLY A 63 8.35 21.31 13.96
CA GLY A 63 7.22 21.97 14.60
C GLY A 63 5.90 21.49 14.05
N GLY A 64 4.85 22.24 14.34
CA GLY A 64 3.52 22.00 13.82
C GLY A 64 2.79 20.78 14.40
N SER A 65 1.59 20.58 13.88
CA SER A 65 0.71 19.47 14.24
C SER A 65 -0.02 18.98 13.00
N LEU A 66 -0.41 17.69 13.02
CA LEU A 66 -1.13 17.03 11.95
C LEU A 66 -2.27 16.21 12.55
N ASN A 67 -3.47 16.30 11.94
CA ASN A 67 -4.63 15.54 12.34
C ASN A 67 -4.99 14.54 11.23
N GLU A 68 -4.87 13.24 11.54
CA GLU A 68 -5.21 12.14 10.65
C GLU A 68 -6.58 11.59 11.00
N GLY A 69 -7.46 11.41 10.02
CA GLY A 69 -8.75 10.77 10.18
C GLY A 69 -8.74 9.33 9.67
N ILE A 70 -9.29 8.41 10.46
CA ILE A 70 -9.29 6.97 10.19
C ILE A 70 -10.70 6.43 10.40
N VAL A 71 -11.17 5.56 9.51
CA VAL A 71 -12.43 4.81 9.70
C VAL A 71 -12.15 3.60 10.59
N GLY A 72 -13.03 3.37 11.58
CA GLY A 72 -12.92 2.30 12.56
C GLY A 72 -12.38 2.78 13.91
N THR A 73 -12.24 1.86 14.85
CA THR A 73 -11.78 2.14 16.22
C THR A 73 -10.69 1.16 16.61
N PRO A 74 -9.54 1.62 17.16
CA PRO A 74 -8.48 0.73 17.58
C PRO A 74 -8.87 -0.05 18.83
N ARG A 75 -8.40 -1.29 18.92
CA ARG A 75 -8.59 -2.20 20.05
C ARG A 75 -7.28 -2.72 20.61
N PHE A 76 -6.35 -3.06 19.72
CA PHE A 76 -5.08 -3.67 20.05
C PHE A 76 -3.93 -2.89 19.39
N ILE A 77 -3.46 -1.84 20.08
CA ILE A 77 -2.24 -1.13 19.63
C ILE A 77 -1.04 -1.97 20.07
N ASN A 78 -0.86 -3.08 19.39
CA ASN A 78 0.05 -4.15 19.77
C ASN A 78 0.51 -4.88 18.50
N PRO A 79 1.80 -4.93 18.18
CA PRO A 79 2.33 -5.56 16.96
C PRO A 79 2.05 -7.05 16.85
N VAL A 80 1.74 -7.72 17.98
CA VAL A 80 1.42 -9.16 18.02
C VAL A 80 -0.04 -9.43 17.65
N LEU A 81 -0.98 -8.49 17.98
CA LEU A 81 -2.43 -8.69 17.86
C LEU A 81 -3.12 -7.74 16.88
N ALA A 82 -2.44 -6.71 16.36
CA ALA A 82 -3.04 -5.71 15.47
C ALA A 82 -3.67 -6.34 14.23
N LEU A 83 -4.97 -6.10 14.03
CA LEU A 83 -5.76 -6.64 12.91
C LEU A 83 -6.42 -5.55 12.08
N SER A 84 -7.11 -4.58 12.74
CA SER A 84 -7.78 -3.49 12.04
C SER A 84 -6.77 -2.47 11.50
N ASP A 85 -7.18 -1.69 10.48
CA ASP A 85 -6.32 -0.62 9.94
C ASP A 85 -5.99 0.41 11.03
N ALA A 86 -6.94 0.72 11.93
CA ALA A 86 -6.69 1.62 13.06
C ALA A 86 -5.65 1.07 14.05
N ASP A 87 -5.66 -0.25 14.33
CA ASP A 87 -4.66 -0.91 15.17
C ASP A 87 -3.28 -0.84 14.51
N LYS A 88 -3.19 -1.17 13.23
CA LYS A 88 -1.96 -1.22 12.46
C LYS A 88 -1.35 0.17 12.27
N ASP A 89 -2.17 1.18 11.98
CA ASP A 89 -1.75 2.57 11.87
C ASP A 89 -1.07 3.06 13.15
N LEU A 90 -1.73 2.87 14.30
CA LEU A 90 -1.14 3.23 15.60
C LEU A 90 0.09 2.40 15.93
N THR A 91 0.07 1.10 15.62
CA THR A 91 1.20 0.22 15.85
C THR A 91 2.44 0.66 15.06
N SER A 92 2.28 1.06 13.81
CA SER A 92 3.40 1.54 12.96
C SER A 92 4.02 2.85 13.44
N LEU A 93 3.23 3.69 14.15
CA LEU A 93 3.70 4.95 14.73
C LEU A 93 4.38 4.75 16.08
N VAL A 94 3.94 3.75 16.86
CA VAL A 94 4.36 3.57 18.26
C VAL A 94 5.52 2.60 18.41
N TYR A 95 5.66 1.62 17.52
CA TYR A 95 6.66 0.56 17.65
C TYR A 95 7.67 0.56 16.52
N SER A 96 8.88 0.08 16.80
CA SER A 96 9.94 -0.22 15.82
C SER A 96 10.29 -1.69 15.85
N GLY A 97 10.68 -2.23 14.69
CA GLY A 97 11.23 -3.58 14.53
C GLY A 97 12.76 -3.59 14.46
N LEU A 98 13.35 -4.75 14.22
CA LEU A 98 14.78 -4.87 13.92
C LEU A 98 15.15 -4.22 12.60
N THR A 99 14.29 -4.40 11.60
CA THR A 99 14.38 -3.77 10.28
C THR A 99 13.15 -2.91 10.02
N ARG A 100 13.23 -2.08 8.99
CA ARG A 100 12.13 -1.26 8.46
C ARG A 100 12.14 -1.33 6.95
N LYS A 101 10.97 -1.39 6.32
CA LYS A 101 10.83 -1.21 4.89
C LYS A 101 11.10 0.24 4.53
N TYR A 102 11.93 0.48 3.52
CA TYR A 102 12.24 1.82 3.03
C TYR A 102 11.52 2.12 1.71
N GLN A 103 11.57 3.36 1.27
CA GLN A 103 10.87 3.89 0.08
C GLN A 103 11.14 3.09 -1.21
N SER A 104 12.30 2.43 -1.30
CA SER A 104 12.67 1.56 -2.45
C SER A 104 12.07 0.15 -2.40
N GLY A 105 11.30 -0.17 -1.35
CA GLY A 105 10.87 -1.54 -1.06
C GLY A 105 11.93 -2.40 -0.36
N GLN A 106 13.15 -1.90 -0.21
CA GLN A 106 14.23 -2.60 0.51
C GLN A 106 14.07 -2.51 2.02
N PHE A 107 14.62 -3.49 2.73
CA PHE A 107 14.66 -3.49 4.20
C PHE A 107 15.96 -2.86 4.68
N ILE A 108 15.84 -1.84 5.52
CA ILE A 108 16.97 -1.17 6.17
C ILE A 108 16.99 -1.49 7.67
N PRO A 109 18.15 -1.43 8.34
CA PRO A 109 18.23 -1.54 9.78
C PRO A 109 17.43 -0.43 10.48
N ASP A 110 16.57 -0.82 11.49
CA ASP A 110 15.85 0.11 12.38
C ASP A 110 16.44 0.03 13.79
N LEU A 111 15.96 -0.86 14.67
CA LEU A 111 16.58 -1.10 15.98
C LEU A 111 17.92 -1.84 15.86
N ALA A 112 18.08 -2.66 14.81
CA ALA A 112 19.38 -3.25 14.50
C ALA A 112 20.35 -2.21 13.92
N GLU A 113 21.62 -2.31 14.23
CA GLU A 113 22.71 -1.60 13.56
C GLU A 113 23.07 -2.29 12.24
N SER A 114 23.09 -3.62 12.29
CA SER A 114 23.42 -4.46 11.14
C SER A 114 22.80 -5.85 11.27
N TYR A 115 22.77 -6.57 10.19
CA TYR A 115 22.46 -8.00 10.17
C TYR A 115 23.35 -8.73 9.21
N THR A 116 23.54 -10.04 9.45
CA THR A 116 24.24 -10.95 8.55
C THR A 116 23.39 -12.18 8.27
N VAL A 117 23.50 -12.70 7.06
CA VAL A 117 22.78 -13.90 6.62
C VAL A 117 23.79 -14.98 6.30
N SER A 118 23.60 -16.19 6.79
CA SER A 118 24.43 -17.33 6.46
C SER A 118 24.33 -17.68 4.96
N LYS A 119 25.37 -18.32 4.41
CA LYS A 119 25.43 -18.64 2.96
C LYS A 119 24.28 -19.55 2.49
N ASP A 120 23.76 -20.38 3.39
CA ASP A 120 22.63 -21.28 3.14
C ASP A 120 21.26 -20.61 3.38
N GLY A 121 21.24 -19.33 3.84
CA GLY A 121 20.03 -18.59 4.13
C GLY A 121 19.25 -19.09 5.35
N LEU A 122 19.86 -19.92 6.20
CA LEU A 122 19.20 -20.56 7.35
C LEU A 122 19.39 -19.80 8.66
N SER A 123 20.40 -18.92 8.77
CA SER A 123 20.66 -18.15 9.99
C SER A 123 20.76 -16.67 9.67
N TYR A 124 20.06 -15.86 10.48
CA TYR A 124 20.07 -14.40 10.45
C TYR A 124 20.53 -13.88 11.82
N THR A 125 21.69 -13.20 11.84
CA THR A 125 22.22 -12.61 13.08
C THR A 125 22.06 -11.09 13.02
N PHE A 126 21.38 -10.52 14.01
CA PHE A 126 21.16 -9.09 14.16
C PHE A 126 21.97 -8.55 15.34
N VAL A 127 22.61 -7.40 15.14
CA VAL A 127 23.29 -6.65 16.19
C VAL A 127 22.49 -5.38 16.48
N LEU A 128 22.08 -5.15 17.73
CA LEU A 128 21.30 -3.99 18.14
C LEU A 128 22.17 -2.73 18.19
N LYS A 129 21.60 -1.58 17.81
CA LYS A 129 22.22 -0.27 17.97
C LYS A 129 22.47 0.07 19.44
N ASP A 130 23.44 0.93 19.68
CA ASP A 130 23.63 1.55 20.98
C ASP A 130 22.51 2.56 21.29
N LYS A 131 22.17 2.71 22.58
CA LYS A 131 21.26 3.77 23.07
C LYS A 131 19.88 3.77 22.42
N ILE A 132 19.32 2.59 22.18
CA ILE A 132 17.92 2.43 21.78
C ILE A 132 17.03 2.33 23.02
N TYR A 133 15.91 3.07 23.01
CA TYR A 133 15.04 3.22 24.17
C TYR A 133 13.58 3.05 23.80
N PHE A 134 12.80 2.55 24.74
CA PHE A 134 11.36 2.69 24.73
C PHE A 134 10.92 4.12 25.12
N HIS A 135 9.66 4.45 24.91
CA HIS A 135 9.09 5.78 25.17
C HIS A 135 9.16 6.21 26.65
N ASP A 136 9.21 5.26 27.57
CA ASP A 136 9.38 5.49 29.00
C ASP A 136 10.85 5.71 29.41
N GLY A 137 11.78 5.52 28.48
CA GLY A 137 13.21 5.68 28.68
C GLY A 137 13.95 4.42 29.08
N THR A 138 13.27 3.28 29.22
CA THR A 138 13.92 1.98 29.43
C THR A 138 14.66 1.54 28.14
N PRO A 139 15.82 0.86 28.24
CA PRO A 139 16.54 0.38 27.08
C PRO A 139 15.80 -0.79 26.41
N VAL A 140 15.88 -0.85 25.08
CA VAL A 140 15.45 -2.03 24.30
C VAL A 140 16.58 -3.06 24.35
N THR A 141 16.25 -4.31 24.64
CA THR A 141 17.20 -5.40 24.84
C THR A 141 16.89 -6.63 23.96
N ALA A 142 17.84 -7.54 23.85
CA ALA A 142 17.63 -8.84 23.20
C ALA A 142 16.48 -9.64 23.84
N ASP A 143 16.28 -9.50 25.15
CA ASP A 143 15.22 -10.20 25.87
C ASP A 143 13.81 -9.71 25.47
N ASP A 144 13.63 -8.44 25.11
CA ASP A 144 12.37 -7.88 24.60
C ASP A 144 12.01 -8.47 23.24
N ILE A 145 13.02 -8.67 22.39
CA ILE A 145 12.85 -9.28 21.07
C ILE A 145 12.42 -10.73 21.22
N ILE A 146 13.14 -11.50 22.05
CA ILE A 146 12.81 -12.91 22.30
C ILE A 146 11.41 -13.04 22.89
N PHE A 147 11.06 -12.18 23.85
CA PHE A 147 9.72 -12.12 24.42
C PHE A 147 8.66 -11.91 23.32
N THR A 148 8.82 -10.88 22.49
CA THR A 148 7.88 -10.54 21.43
C THR A 148 7.66 -11.70 20.45
N ILE A 149 8.74 -12.34 20.02
CA ILE A 149 8.65 -13.49 19.11
C ILE A 149 7.98 -14.69 19.76
N ASN A 150 8.25 -14.95 21.02
CA ASN A 150 7.59 -16.03 21.75
C ASN A 150 6.10 -15.79 21.92
N GLU A 151 5.67 -14.54 22.19
CA GLU A 151 4.25 -14.17 22.24
C GLU A 151 3.54 -14.38 20.89
N ILE A 152 4.20 -14.03 19.76
CA ILE A 152 3.64 -14.30 18.43
C ILE A 152 3.46 -15.81 18.20
N LYS A 153 4.41 -16.62 18.66
CA LYS A 153 4.42 -18.09 18.44
C LYS A 153 3.51 -18.84 19.40
N ASP A 154 3.14 -18.26 20.52
CA ASP A 154 2.28 -18.91 21.51
C ASP A 154 0.90 -19.19 20.90
N PRO A 155 0.45 -20.46 20.88
CA PRO A 155 -0.89 -20.82 20.41
C PRO A 155 -2.03 -20.15 21.19
N LEU A 156 -1.80 -19.81 22.47
CA LEU A 156 -2.80 -19.17 23.33
C LEU A 156 -3.05 -17.72 22.92
N THR A 157 -2.02 -17.01 22.46
CA THR A 157 -2.09 -15.62 21.98
C THR A 157 -2.92 -15.50 20.70
N LYS A 158 -3.03 -16.56 19.89
CA LYS A 158 -3.75 -16.54 18.60
C LYS A 158 -3.33 -15.40 17.68
N SER A 159 -2.04 -15.08 17.70
CA SER A 159 -1.50 -14.02 16.86
C SER A 159 -1.78 -14.27 15.38
N PRO A 160 -2.27 -13.27 14.61
CA PRO A 160 -2.46 -13.41 13.17
C PRO A 160 -1.13 -13.57 12.42
N ARG A 161 0.00 -13.27 13.08
CA ARG A 161 1.36 -13.37 12.51
C ARG A 161 2.02 -14.74 12.78
N LYS A 162 1.38 -15.62 13.54
CA LYS A 162 1.97 -16.90 14.00
C LYS A 162 2.55 -17.72 12.86
N SER A 163 1.82 -17.86 11.75
CA SER A 163 2.25 -18.65 10.59
C SER A 163 3.58 -18.18 9.99
N ASN A 164 3.85 -16.89 10.04
CA ASN A 164 5.08 -16.30 9.50
C ASN A 164 6.32 -16.65 10.34
N TRP A 165 6.11 -17.12 11.58
CA TRP A 165 7.15 -17.51 12.53
C TRP A 165 7.24 -19.01 12.78
N ASP A 166 6.41 -19.79 12.07
CA ASP A 166 6.45 -21.26 12.20
C ASP A 166 7.79 -21.79 11.66
N GLY A 167 8.43 -22.65 12.46
CA GLY A 167 9.73 -23.23 12.10
C GLY A 167 10.93 -22.31 12.32
N ILE A 168 10.76 -21.10 12.86
CA ILE A 168 11.83 -20.17 13.21
C ILE A 168 12.13 -20.28 14.71
N THR A 169 13.38 -20.40 15.09
CA THR A 169 13.84 -20.30 16.47
C THR A 169 14.64 -19.03 16.66
N VAL A 170 14.54 -18.43 17.84
CA VAL A 170 15.27 -17.22 18.21
C VAL A 170 16.12 -17.50 19.46
N GLN A 171 17.37 -17.05 19.47
CA GLN A 171 18.26 -17.19 20.61
C GLN A 171 19.09 -15.92 20.84
N LYS A 172 19.37 -15.65 22.11
CA LYS A 172 20.27 -14.59 22.54
C LYS A 172 21.70 -15.11 22.48
N ILE A 173 22.55 -14.45 21.73
CA ILE A 173 23.99 -14.72 21.73
C ILE A 173 24.68 -13.93 22.82
N ASP A 174 24.34 -12.64 22.92
CA ASP A 174 24.76 -11.73 24.00
C ASP A 174 23.70 -10.63 24.19
N GLU A 175 24.00 -9.58 25.00
CA GLU A 175 23.04 -8.53 25.34
C GLU A 175 22.53 -7.72 24.13
N LYS A 176 23.26 -7.74 23.00
CA LYS A 176 22.92 -6.99 21.78
C LYS A 176 22.79 -7.85 20.55
N THR A 177 23.17 -9.11 20.63
CA THR A 177 23.22 -10.00 19.47
C THR A 177 22.16 -11.08 19.56
N ILE A 178 21.29 -11.14 18.55
CA ILE A 178 20.20 -12.11 18.44
C ILE A 178 20.38 -12.89 17.16
N GLU A 179 20.19 -14.20 17.23
CA GLU A 179 20.22 -15.09 16.08
C GLU A 179 18.87 -15.76 15.89
N PHE A 180 18.41 -15.74 14.63
CA PHE A 180 17.23 -16.47 14.17
C PHE A 180 17.68 -17.64 13.32
N ASN A 181 17.21 -18.85 13.62
CA ASN A 181 17.49 -20.04 12.86
C ASN A 181 16.21 -20.58 12.23
N LEU A 182 16.24 -20.75 10.90
CA LEU A 182 15.13 -21.14 10.05
C LEU A 182 15.28 -22.63 9.67
N LYS A 183 14.17 -23.37 9.57
CA LYS A 183 14.18 -24.76 9.09
C LYS A 183 14.49 -24.89 7.61
N GLN A 184 14.14 -23.86 6.83
CA GLN A 184 14.40 -23.73 5.40
C GLN A 184 14.65 -22.27 5.06
N PRO A 185 15.40 -21.94 4.00
CA PRO A 185 15.55 -20.58 3.57
C PRO A 185 14.19 -19.95 3.35
N TYR A 186 14.03 -18.69 3.81
CA TYR A 186 12.79 -17.93 3.68
C TYR A 186 13.14 -16.50 3.30
N GLU A 187 12.87 -16.15 2.05
CA GLU A 187 13.21 -14.86 1.46
C GLU A 187 12.66 -13.68 2.24
N SER A 188 11.38 -13.76 2.62
CA SER A 188 10.68 -12.66 3.28
C SER A 188 10.99 -12.56 4.78
N PHE A 189 12.03 -13.23 5.29
CA PHE A 189 12.36 -13.19 6.72
C PHE A 189 12.68 -11.77 7.23
N LEU A 190 13.34 -10.94 6.40
CA LEU A 190 13.65 -9.56 6.77
C LEU A 190 12.39 -8.72 7.00
N GLU A 191 11.28 -9.06 6.36
CA GLU A 191 9.99 -8.43 6.63
C GLU A 191 9.39 -8.91 7.94
N ASN A 192 9.50 -10.19 8.28
CA ASN A 192 9.11 -10.64 9.61
C ASN A 192 9.87 -9.85 10.70
N ALA A 193 11.13 -9.50 10.44
CA ALA A 193 11.95 -8.70 11.34
C ALA A 193 11.50 -7.22 11.46
N THR A 194 10.51 -6.76 10.67
CA THR A 194 9.89 -5.42 10.83
C THR A 194 8.86 -5.38 11.97
N VAL A 195 8.48 -6.52 12.53
CA VAL A 195 7.51 -6.57 13.63
C VAL A 195 7.99 -5.70 14.79
N GLY A 196 7.09 -4.84 15.29
CA GLY A 196 7.39 -3.96 16.42
C GLY A 196 7.72 -4.75 17.69
N ILE A 197 8.69 -4.27 18.47
CA ILE A 197 9.17 -4.93 19.69
C ILE A 197 8.41 -4.42 20.91
N LEU A 198 7.89 -5.37 21.69
CA LEU A 198 7.21 -5.12 22.96
C LEU A 198 8.19 -5.03 24.13
N PRO A 199 8.05 -4.05 25.05
CA PRO A 199 8.80 -4.03 26.32
C PRO A 199 8.35 -5.19 27.23
N ALA A 200 9.15 -6.21 27.36
CA ALA A 200 8.84 -7.42 28.14
C ALA A 200 8.43 -7.11 29.58
N SER A 201 9.00 -6.06 30.17
CA SER A 201 8.68 -5.63 31.55
C SER A 201 7.23 -5.21 31.76
N ILE A 202 6.55 -4.73 30.69
CA ILE A 202 5.17 -4.25 30.74
C ILE A 202 4.19 -5.40 30.41
N TRP A 203 4.59 -6.29 29.54
CA TRP A 203 3.69 -7.31 29.00
C TRP A 203 3.74 -8.66 29.72
N LYS A 204 4.81 -8.95 30.50
CA LYS A 204 4.92 -10.16 31.30
C LYS A 204 3.90 -10.18 32.45
N GLY A 205 3.30 -11.35 32.70
CA GLY A 205 2.46 -11.58 33.87
C GLY A 205 0.96 -11.34 33.68
N THR A 206 0.54 -10.83 32.53
CA THR A 206 -0.88 -10.71 32.14
C THR A 206 -1.05 -11.26 30.74
N PRO A 207 -2.12 -12.06 30.46
CA PRO A 207 -2.41 -12.44 29.09
C PRO A 207 -2.42 -11.25 28.16
N ILE A 208 -1.77 -11.37 27.01
CA ILE A 208 -1.46 -10.21 26.13
C ILE A 208 -2.72 -9.48 25.67
N GLU A 209 -3.82 -10.20 25.44
CA GLU A 209 -5.11 -9.67 25.01
C GLU A 209 -5.86 -8.88 26.11
N LEU A 210 -5.49 -9.09 27.37
CA LEU A 210 -6.09 -8.43 28.54
C LEU A 210 -5.23 -7.31 29.11
N ASN A 211 -4.04 -7.10 28.59
CA ASN A 211 -3.10 -6.10 29.10
C ASN A 211 -3.57 -4.68 28.73
N ASP A 212 -3.59 -3.78 29.71
CA ASP A 212 -3.98 -2.37 29.53
C ASP A 212 -3.09 -1.62 28.54
N ALA A 213 -1.87 -2.08 28.32
CA ALA A 213 -0.97 -1.54 27.31
C ALA A 213 -1.50 -1.67 25.87
N ASN A 214 -2.52 -2.50 25.61
CA ASN A 214 -3.21 -2.54 24.33
C ASN A 214 -3.86 -1.19 23.97
N THR A 215 -4.24 -0.37 24.95
CA THR A 215 -4.82 0.96 24.74
C THR A 215 -3.94 2.10 25.23
N ASN A 216 -2.89 1.80 26.00
CA ASN A 216 -1.88 2.76 26.50
C ASN A 216 -0.47 2.27 26.12
N PRO A 217 -0.15 2.20 24.83
CA PRO A 217 1.05 1.52 24.36
C PRO A 217 2.32 2.30 24.69
N ILE A 218 3.36 1.56 25.06
CA ILE A 218 4.74 2.03 25.17
C ILE A 218 5.55 1.22 24.17
N GLY A 219 6.12 1.90 23.19
CA GLY A 219 6.98 1.32 22.16
C GLY A 219 8.27 2.09 22.00
N SER A 220 8.94 1.90 20.87
CA SER A 220 10.22 2.54 20.50
C SER A 220 10.13 3.28 19.15
N GLY A 221 8.92 3.42 18.61
CA GLY A 221 8.66 4.07 17.33
C GLY A 221 8.80 5.60 17.33
N PRO A 222 8.54 6.25 16.19
CA PRO A 222 8.74 7.68 16.02
C PRO A 222 7.84 8.55 16.90
N TYR A 223 6.67 8.05 17.31
CA TYR A 223 5.71 8.80 18.11
C TYR A 223 5.30 8.04 19.36
N LYS A 224 5.20 8.76 20.50
CA LYS A 224 4.68 8.24 21.75
C LYS A 224 3.28 8.77 22.04
N VAL A 225 2.41 7.92 22.54
CA VAL A 225 1.09 8.31 23.02
C VAL A 225 1.22 9.21 24.23
N THR A 226 0.50 10.34 24.22
CA THR A 226 0.47 11.31 25.33
C THR A 226 -0.93 11.52 25.89
N GLY A 227 -1.96 11.08 25.19
CA GLY A 227 -3.33 11.17 25.62
C GLY A 227 -4.28 10.34 24.77
N VAL A 228 -5.39 9.95 25.39
CA VAL A 228 -6.49 9.25 24.74
C VAL A 228 -7.81 9.88 25.15
N SER A 229 -8.69 10.14 24.18
CA SER A 229 -10.06 10.56 24.43
C SER A 229 -11.00 9.40 24.16
N LYS A 230 -11.93 9.17 25.11
CA LYS A 230 -12.93 8.11 25.03
C LYS A 230 -14.32 8.70 25.23
N GLN A 231 -15.28 8.19 24.50
CA GLN A 231 -16.72 8.46 24.73
C GLN A 231 -17.18 7.84 26.04
N SER A 232 -18.35 8.23 26.51
CA SER A 232 -19.00 7.61 27.68
C SER A 232 -19.24 6.10 27.54
N SER A 233 -19.34 5.62 26.29
CA SER A 233 -19.44 4.20 25.92
C SER A 233 -18.10 3.43 26.04
N GLY A 234 -16.99 4.13 26.26
CA GLY A 234 -15.63 3.56 26.23
C GLY A 234 -15.00 3.50 24.85
N ILE A 235 -15.73 3.85 23.78
CA ILE A 235 -15.20 3.94 22.42
C ILE A 235 -14.17 5.05 22.35
N ILE A 236 -13.04 4.77 21.68
CA ILE A 236 -11.95 5.73 21.53
C ILE A 236 -12.30 6.71 20.39
N ASP A 237 -12.28 8.02 20.69
CA ASP A 237 -12.48 9.08 19.72
C ASP A 237 -11.17 9.47 19.04
N TYR A 238 -10.09 9.65 19.81
CA TYR A 238 -8.79 10.00 19.25
C TYR A 238 -7.64 9.68 20.21
N TYR A 239 -6.46 9.54 19.63
CA TYR A 239 -5.17 9.55 20.32
C TYR A 239 -4.40 10.82 19.98
N THR A 240 -3.76 11.40 21.00
CA THR A 240 -2.71 12.42 20.82
C THR A 240 -1.34 11.79 21.00
N LEU A 241 -0.47 12.03 20.03
CA LEU A 241 0.89 11.53 20.03
C LEU A 241 1.86 12.71 19.91
N LYS A 242 3.05 12.52 20.47
CA LYS A 242 4.14 13.49 20.40
C LYS A 242 5.39 12.82 19.85
N GLU A 243 6.21 13.60 19.14
CA GLU A 243 7.51 13.14 18.62
C GLU A 243 8.35 12.50 19.72
N PHE A 244 8.99 11.38 19.41
CA PHE A 244 9.97 10.75 20.27
C PHE A 244 11.37 11.20 19.88
N ASN A 245 11.95 12.10 20.67
CA ASN A 245 13.24 12.72 20.37
C ASN A 245 14.46 11.78 20.47
N LYS A 246 14.26 10.56 21.01
CA LYS A 246 15.27 9.49 21.01
C LYS A 246 14.97 8.41 19.95
N PHE A 247 14.07 8.69 19.00
CA PHE A 247 13.79 7.75 17.92
C PHE A 247 15.07 7.47 17.13
N VAL A 248 15.32 6.20 16.86
CA VAL A 248 16.62 5.70 16.39
C VAL A 248 17.02 6.19 14.98
N LEU A 249 16.05 6.54 14.14
CA LEU A 249 16.29 7.08 12.78
C LEU A 249 16.25 8.61 12.75
N GLY A 250 16.13 9.26 13.89
CA GLY A 250 16.10 10.72 14.03
C GLY A 250 14.76 11.25 14.55
N THR A 251 14.80 12.35 15.26
CA THR A 251 13.59 12.99 15.81
C THR A 251 12.66 13.42 14.69
N PRO A 252 11.36 13.04 14.72
CA PRO A 252 10.37 13.50 13.74
C PRO A 252 10.31 15.02 13.62
N TYR A 253 10.04 15.53 12.40
CA TYR A 253 9.86 16.98 12.20
C TYR A 253 8.52 17.46 12.75
N ILE A 254 7.41 16.72 12.54
CA ILE A 254 6.09 17.07 13.07
C ILE A 254 6.07 16.78 14.57
N LYS A 255 5.77 17.81 15.36
CA LYS A 255 5.84 17.72 16.83
C LYS A 255 4.67 16.97 17.43
N ASN A 256 3.46 17.22 16.94
CA ASN A 256 2.23 16.63 17.47
C ASN A 256 1.44 15.96 16.36
N LEU A 257 0.93 14.76 16.63
CA LEU A 257 0.09 14.00 15.73
C LEU A 257 -1.19 13.60 16.47
N THR A 258 -2.36 13.79 15.84
CA THR A 258 -3.63 13.35 16.40
C THR A 258 -4.30 12.41 15.42
N LEU A 259 -4.58 11.17 15.84
CA LEU A 259 -5.36 10.20 15.06
C LEU A 259 -6.79 10.20 15.60
N LYS A 260 -7.75 10.58 14.74
CA LYS A 260 -9.18 10.65 15.07
C LYS A 260 -9.94 9.55 14.35
N PHE A 261 -10.83 8.88 15.09
CA PHE A 261 -11.54 7.70 14.61
C PHE A 261 -13.00 8.00 14.31
N TYR A 262 -13.47 7.53 13.18
CA TYR A 262 -14.82 7.76 12.70
C TYR A 262 -15.52 6.43 12.39
N PRO A 263 -16.85 6.31 12.67
CA PRO A 263 -17.54 5.04 12.48
C PRO A 263 -17.72 4.64 11.01
N ASN A 264 -17.69 5.61 10.10
CA ASN A 264 -17.86 5.39 8.66
C ASN A 264 -17.22 6.50 7.82
N GLU A 265 -17.16 6.26 6.51
CA GLU A 265 -16.57 7.17 5.53
C GLU A 265 -17.29 8.53 5.45
N ASN A 266 -18.63 8.58 5.61
CA ASN A 266 -19.39 9.83 5.52
C ASN A 266 -19.05 10.79 6.66
N ASP A 267 -18.93 10.27 7.88
CA ASP A 267 -18.52 11.06 9.04
C ASP A 267 -17.08 11.54 8.89
N LEU A 268 -16.18 10.70 8.36
CA LEU A 268 -14.81 11.05 8.06
C LEU A 268 -14.72 12.19 7.02
N ILE A 269 -15.50 12.10 5.94
CA ILE A 269 -15.56 13.16 4.90
C ILE A 269 -16.12 14.46 5.48
N SER A 270 -17.12 14.37 6.35
CA SER A 270 -17.69 15.54 7.04
C SER A 270 -16.64 16.20 7.93
N ALA A 271 -15.85 15.43 8.65
CA ALA A 271 -14.78 15.92 9.49
C ALA A 271 -13.66 16.60 8.67
N LEU A 272 -13.31 16.03 7.52
CA LEU A 272 -12.34 16.62 6.58
C LEU A 272 -12.84 17.97 6.04
N LYS A 273 -14.10 18.05 5.60
CA LYS A 273 -14.69 19.30 5.09
C LYS A 273 -14.81 20.40 6.14
N ASN A 274 -15.00 20.02 7.39
CA ASN A 274 -15.10 20.94 8.53
C ASN A 274 -13.70 21.34 9.07
N GLY A 275 -12.60 20.80 8.51
CA GLY A 275 -11.25 21.08 8.99
C GLY A 275 -10.90 20.42 10.33
N ASN A 276 -11.66 19.42 10.75
CA ASN A 276 -11.38 18.67 11.98
C ASN A 276 -10.22 17.70 11.82
N VAL A 277 -9.94 17.28 10.58
CA VAL A 277 -8.77 16.47 10.18
C VAL A 277 -8.13 17.08 8.94
N ASP A 278 -6.84 16.90 8.80
CA ASP A 278 -6.02 17.45 7.70
C ASP A 278 -5.81 16.42 6.58
N GLN A 279 -5.85 15.13 6.94
CA GLN A 279 -5.57 14.00 6.07
C GLN A 279 -6.53 12.86 6.35
N VAL A 280 -6.84 12.07 5.32
CA VAL A 280 -7.70 10.88 5.44
C VAL A 280 -7.30 9.80 4.45
N SER A 281 -7.39 8.54 4.89
CA SER A 281 -7.22 7.35 4.07
C SER A 281 -8.49 6.48 4.09
N GLY A 282 -8.53 5.44 3.27
CA GLY A 282 -9.62 4.47 3.28
C GLY A 282 -10.91 4.96 2.63
N LEU A 283 -10.84 5.93 1.73
CA LEU A 283 -11.98 6.42 0.95
C LEU A 283 -12.26 5.51 -0.25
N THR A 284 -13.54 5.42 -0.58
CA THR A 284 -13.97 4.81 -1.85
C THR A 284 -13.51 5.67 -3.04
N PRO A 285 -13.22 5.05 -4.21
CA PRO A 285 -12.84 5.78 -5.43
C PRO A 285 -13.83 6.87 -5.83
N GLU A 286 -15.13 6.62 -5.65
CA GLU A 286 -16.20 7.57 -5.96
C GLU A 286 -16.15 8.82 -5.08
N ASN A 287 -15.93 8.66 -3.78
CA ASN A 287 -15.84 9.77 -2.85
C ASN A 287 -14.51 10.53 -2.99
N ALA A 288 -13.43 9.83 -3.26
CA ALA A 288 -12.15 10.45 -3.58
C ALA A 288 -12.25 11.37 -4.81
N GLU A 289 -12.88 10.90 -5.89
CA GLU A 289 -13.07 11.71 -7.11
C GLU A 289 -13.95 12.95 -6.85
N LYS A 290 -15.04 12.81 -6.04
CA LYS A 290 -15.85 13.96 -5.62
C LYS A 290 -15.03 15.00 -4.85
N LEU A 291 -14.14 14.57 -3.96
CA LEU A 291 -13.28 15.46 -3.17
C LEU A 291 -12.18 16.11 -4.03
N LYS A 292 -11.60 15.37 -4.97
CA LYS A 292 -10.65 15.90 -5.95
C LYS A 292 -11.27 17.04 -6.77
N ASN A 293 -12.51 16.86 -7.24
CA ASN A 293 -13.22 17.86 -8.04
C ASN A 293 -13.52 19.17 -7.28
N ILE A 294 -13.51 19.16 -5.95
CA ILE A 294 -13.63 20.36 -5.11
C ILE A 294 -12.28 20.85 -4.56
N GLY A 295 -11.16 20.31 -5.06
CA GLY A 295 -9.81 20.86 -4.86
C GLY A 295 -8.98 20.25 -3.74
N TYR A 296 -9.38 19.08 -3.21
CA TYR A 296 -8.51 18.32 -2.29
C TYR A 296 -7.32 17.71 -3.04
N ASN A 297 -6.18 17.62 -2.36
CA ASN A 297 -4.97 17.01 -2.89
C ASN A 297 -5.00 15.49 -2.62
N ILE A 298 -5.02 14.69 -3.68
CA ILE A 298 -5.06 13.23 -3.59
C ILE A 298 -3.74 12.66 -4.07
N GLN A 299 -3.15 11.83 -3.23
CA GLN A 299 -2.04 10.95 -3.56
C GLN A 299 -2.57 9.51 -3.69
N SER A 300 -2.01 8.74 -4.60
CA SER A 300 -2.41 7.33 -4.74
C SER A 300 -1.24 6.47 -5.18
N SER A 301 -1.23 5.23 -4.72
CA SER A 301 -0.23 4.21 -5.08
C SER A 301 -0.93 2.88 -5.33
N VAL A 302 -0.52 2.17 -6.37
CA VAL A 302 -1.08 0.86 -6.69
C VAL A 302 -0.71 -0.14 -5.61
N LEU A 303 -1.70 -0.82 -5.05
CA LEU A 303 -1.49 -1.86 -4.04
C LEU A 303 -1.16 -3.20 -4.70
N PRO A 304 -0.34 -4.04 -4.08
CA PRO A 304 -0.05 -5.38 -4.58
C PRO A 304 -1.24 -6.32 -4.33
N ARG A 305 -2.32 -6.06 -5.03
CA ARG A 305 -3.57 -6.83 -4.95
C ARG A 305 -3.99 -7.25 -6.35
N VAL A 306 -4.40 -8.51 -6.48
CA VAL A 306 -4.87 -9.07 -7.75
C VAL A 306 -6.36 -9.35 -7.65
N PHE A 307 -7.18 -8.53 -8.30
CA PHE A 307 -8.59 -8.84 -8.48
C PHE A 307 -8.79 -9.61 -9.78
N GLY A 308 -9.49 -10.73 -9.68
CA GLY A 308 -9.71 -11.63 -10.81
C GLY A 308 -11.00 -12.42 -10.70
N LEU A 309 -11.37 -13.03 -11.82
CA LEU A 309 -12.41 -14.02 -11.91
C LEU A 309 -11.75 -15.40 -11.92
N PHE A 310 -11.82 -16.11 -10.78
CA PHE A 310 -11.20 -17.42 -10.57
C PHE A 310 -12.20 -18.53 -10.83
N PHE A 311 -11.79 -19.57 -11.56
CA PHE A 311 -12.68 -20.63 -12.04
C PHE A 311 -12.52 -21.93 -11.25
N ASN A 312 -13.63 -22.46 -10.76
CA ASN A 312 -13.63 -23.79 -10.13
C ASN A 312 -14.02 -24.86 -11.17
N GLN A 313 -13.02 -25.40 -11.86
CA GLN A 313 -13.20 -26.44 -12.88
C GLN A 313 -13.81 -27.74 -12.33
N ASN A 314 -13.72 -27.99 -11.02
CA ASN A 314 -14.33 -29.17 -10.37
C ASN A 314 -15.86 -29.01 -10.23
N GLN A 315 -16.35 -27.78 -10.08
CA GLN A 315 -17.77 -27.45 -9.95
C GLN A 315 -18.40 -27.21 -11.32
N ALA A 316 -17.76 -26.38 -12.16
CA ALA A 316 -18.22 -26.01 -13.48
C ALA A 316 -17.24 -26.51 -14.56
N GLN A 317 -17.53 -27.68 -15.12
CA GLN A 317 -16.67 -28.36 -16.10
C GLN A 317 -16.47 -27.56 -17.40
N ILE A 318 -17.34 -26.59 -17.71
CA ILE A 318 -17.18 -25.71 -18.87
C ILE A 318 -15.82 -24.98 -18.87
N PHE A 319 -15.29 -24.65 -17.69
CA PHE A 319 -14.00 -23.98 -17.54
C PHE A 319 -12.78 -24.90 -17.71
N THR A 320 -12.96 -26.18 -18.00
CA THR A 320 -11.87 -27.06 -18.47
C THR A 320 -11.50 -26.74 -19.93
N ASP A 321 -12.39 -26.09 -20.66
CA ASP A 321 -12.16 -25.64 -22.03
C ASP A 321 -11.50 -24.24 -22.03
N LYS A 322 -10.19 -24.20 -22.29
CA LYS A 322 -9.41 -22.95 -22.33
C LYS A 322 -9.96 -21.93 -23.34
N LYS A 323 -10.67 -22.38 -24.40
CA LYS A 323 -11.24 -21.48 -25.40
C LYS A 323 -12.35 -20.59 -24.84
N ILE A 324 -13.09 -21.10 -23.87
CA ILE A 324 -14.08 -20.31 -23.14
C ILE A 324 -13.40 -19.20 -22.36
N ILE A 325 -12.35 -19.52 -21.59
CA ILE A 325 -11.62 -18.54 -20.77
C ILE A 325 -10.88 -17.53 -21.65
N GLU A 326 -10.30 -17.97 -22.77
CA GLU A 326 -9.69 -17.10 -23.78
C GLU A 326 -10.71 -16.07 -24.33
N ALA A 327 -11.91 -16.53 -24.69
CA ALA A 327 -12.99 -15.67 -25.16
C ALA A 327 -13.47 -14.69 -24.07
N MET A 328 -13.59 -15.16 -22.82
CA MET A 328 -13.94 -14.29 -21.68
C MET A 328 -12.88 -13.20 -21.47
N ASN A 329 -11.61 -13.55 -21.50
CA ASN A 329 -10.50 -12.59 -21.33
C ASN A 329 -10.47 -11.53 -22.44
N GLN A 330 -10.85 -11.90 -23.69
CA GLN A 330 -10.99 -10.95 -24.80
C GLN A 330 -12.24 -10.06 -24.66
N ALA A 331 -13.33 -10.62 -24.13
CA ALA A 331 -14.63 -9.94 -24.07
C ALA A 331 -14.74 -8.98 -22.87
N ILE A 332 -14.05 -9.22 -21.78
CA ILE A 332 -14.14 -8.39 -20.57
C ILE A 332 -13.38 -7.08 -20.77
N ASP A 333 -14.09 -5.98 -20.65
CA ASP A 333 -13.55 -4.62 -20.75
C ASP A 333 -12.96 -4.18 -19.40
N LYS A 334 -11.68 -4.49 -19.21
CA LYS A 334 -10.96 -4.18 -17.97
C LYS A 334 -10.75 -2.68 -17.78
N ASP A 335 -10.56 -1.93 -18.87
CA ASP A 335 -10.41 -0.48 -18.83
C ASP A 335 -11.70 0.20 -18.38
N ARG A 336 -12.85 -0.28 -18.85
CA ARG A 336 -14.15 0.18 -18.37
C ARG A 336 -14.32 -0.06 -16.85
N ILE A 337 -13.88 -1.22 -16.36
CA ILE A 337 -13.91 -1.51 -14.90
C ILE A 337 -13.05 -0.49 -14.14
N VAL A 338 -11.81 -0.25 -14.56
CA VAL A 338 -10.93 0.71 -13.90
C VAL A 338 -11.50 2.14 -13.96
N ASN A 339 -12.06 2.55 -15.09
CA ASN A 339 -12.63 3.88 -15.28
C ASN A 339 -13.94 4.09 -14.50
N GLU A 340 -14.90 3.17 -14.65
CA GLU A 340 -16.25 3.36 -14.08
C GLU A 340 -16.31 3.01 -12.60
N VAL A 341 -15.63 1.93 -12.17
CA VAL A 341 -15.68 1.44 -10.78
C VAL A 341 -14.61 2.09 -9.93
N LEU A 342 -13.35 2.07 -10.41
CA LEU A 342 -12.22 2.56 -9.64
C LEU A 342 -11.91 4.04 -9.88
N LYS A 343 -12.62 4.72 -10.79
CA LYS A 343 -12.38 6.14 -11.11
C LYS A 343 -10.89 6.44 -11.43
N ASN A 344 -10.22 5.49 -12.08
CA ASN A 344 -8.78 5.49 -12.38
C ASN A 344 -7.86 5.39 -11.15
N TYR A 345 -8.39 5.05 -9.98
CA TYR A 345 -7.57 4.66 -8.81
C TYR A 345 -7.30 3.15 -8.84
N GLY A 346 -6.53 2.74 -9.82
CA GLY A 346 -6.12 1.37 -10.08
C GLY A 346 -5.59 1.20 -11.49
N VAL A 347 -5.07 0.02 -11.78
CA VAL A 347 -4.55 -0.33 -13.11
C VAL A 347 -5.11 -1.68 -13.55
N THR A 348 -5.27 -1.87 -14.85
CA THR A 348 -5.60 -3.18 -15.43
C THR A 348 -4.42 -4.13 -15.31
N ILE A 349 -4.68 -5.40 -15.05
CA ILE A 349 -3.67 -6.46 -15.01
C ILE A 349 -4.09 -7.65 -15.86
N ASN A 350 -3.09 -8.40 -16.34
CA ASN A 350 -3.29 -9.61 -17.12
C ASN A 350 -2.65 -10.84 -16.47
N ASP A 351 -1.98 -10.66 -15.35
CA ASP A 351 -1.05 -11.60 -14.75
C ASP A 351 -1.34 -11.83 -13.27
N PRO A 352 -0.90 -12.95 -12.70
CA PRO A 352 -1.06 -13.27 -11.28
C PRO A 352 -0.14 -12.43 -10.38
N ILE A 353 0.88 -11.77 -10.91
CA ILE A 353 1.86 -10.95 -10.19
C ILE A 353 1.42 -9.48 -10.29
N PRO A 354 1.09 -8.83 -9.16
CA PRO A 354 0.65 -7.44 -9.19
C PRO A 354 1.79 -6.47 -9.52
N PRO A 355 1.48 -5.26 -10.02
CA PRO A 355 2.45 -4.17 -10.16
C PRO A 355 3.19 -3.89 -8.85
N ASN A 356 4.38 -3.29 -8.95
CA ASN A 356 5.28 -2.95 -7.83
C ASN A 356 5.98 -4.15 -7.18
N MET A 357 5.85 -5.36 -7.72
CA MET A 357 6.67 -6.50 -7.35
C MET A 357 7.89 -6.65 -8.23
N LEU A 358 9.01 -7.16 -7.69
CA LEU A 358 10.26 -7.34 -8.44
C LEU A 358 10.09 -8.27 -9.65
N ALA A 359 9.24 -9.28 -9.52
CA ALA A 359 8.97 -10.24 -10.58
C ALA A 359 7.92 -9.74 -11.60
N TYR A 360 7.26 -8.60 -11.38
CA TYR A 360 6.25 -8.09 -12.30
C TYR A 360 6.87 -7.72 -13.65
N GLN A 361 6.38 -8.35 -14.69
CA GLN A 361 6.74 -8.01 -16.06
C GLN A 361 5.56 -7.28 -16.70
N LYS A 362 5.74 -6.00 -17.01
CA LYS A 362 4.74 -5.28 -17.80
C LYS A 362 4.72 -5.90 -19.19
N LEU A 363 3.82 -6.85 -19.42
CA LEU A 363 3.58 -7.35 -20.75
C LEU A 363 3.10 -6.19 -21.61
N ASN A 364 3.85 -5.86 -22.66
CA ASN A 364 3.46 -4.87 -23.66
C ASN A 364 2.30 -5.46 -24.51
N ASN A 365 1.16 -5.66 -23.89
CA ASN A 365 -0.08 -6.00 -24.57
C ASN A 365 -0.76 -4.73 -25.12
N ASP A 366 0.05 -3.78 -25.63
CA ASP A 366 -0.42 -2.70 -26.47
C ASP A 366 -0.90 -3.25 -27.85
N THR A 367 -1.83 -4.19 -27.79
CA THR A 367 -2.71 -4.35 -28.94
C THR A 367 -3.74 -3.24 -28.81
N ASN A 368 -3.55 -2.19 -29.59
CA ASN A 368 -4.49 -1.06 -29.79
C ASN A 368 -5.76 -1.58 -30.50
N THR A 369 -6.36 -2.67 -29.98
CA THR A 369 -7.56 -3.29 -30.54
C THR A 369 -8.77 -2.63 -29.91
N SER A 370 -9.70 -2.20 -30.77
CA SER A 370 -10.95 -1.60 -30.31
C SER A 370 -11.81 -2.60 -29.52
N ARG A 371 -12.74 -2.10 -28.70
CA ARG A 371 -13.71 -2.94 -27.99
C ARG A 371 -14.47 -3.86 -28.95
N GLU A 372 -14.95 -3.31 -30.07
CA GLU A 372 -15.68 -4.07 -31.09
C GLU A 372 -14.84 -5.20 -31.69
N GLU A 373 -13.55 -4.97 -31.88
CA GLU A 373 -12.63 -5.97 -32.41
C GLU A 373 -12.40 -7.10 -31.42
N ASN A 374 -12.25 -6.77 -30.11
CA ASN A 374 -12.12 -7.76 -29.04
C ASN A 374 -13.38 -8.63 -28.91
N VAL A 375 -14.58 -8.04 -28.98
CA VAL A 375 -15.86 -8.77 -28.99
C VAL A 375 -15.95 -9.70 -30.20
N LYS A 376 -15.58 -9.22 -31.41
CA LYS A 376 -15.56 -10.07 -32.62
C LYS A 376 -14.58 -11.24 -32.48
N LYS A 377 -13.38 -11.00 -31.90
CA LYS A 377 -12.41 -12.07 -31.62
C LYS A 377 -12.98 -13.10 -30.65
N ALA A 378 -13.60 -12.66 -29.56
CA ALA A 378 -14.23 -13.54 -28.57
C ALA A 378 -15.32 -14.43 -29.20
N ILE A 379 -16.23 -13.84 -30.00
CA ILE A 379 -17.27 -14.58 -30.71
C ILE A 379 -16.65 -15.57 -31.70
N ALA A 380 -15.62 -15.18 -32.45
CA ALA A 380 -14.95 -16.06 -33.41
C ALA A 380 -14.28 -17.26 -32.72
N ILE A 381 -13.66 -17.07 -31.53
CA ILE A 381 -13.07 -18.16 -30.73
C ILE A 381 -14.15 -19.18 -30.36
N LEU A 382 -15.30 -18.74 -29.83
CA LEU A 382 -16.39 -19.60 -29.39
C LEU A 382 -17.07 -20.32 -30.58
N THR A 383 -17.30 -19.59 -31.66
CA THR A 383 -17.90 -20.18 -32.89
C THR A 383 -16.98 -21.27 -33.47
N LYS A 384 -15.68 -21.03 -33.55
CA LYS A 384 -14.69 -22.01 -34.02
C LYS A 384 -14.64 -23.24 -33.12
N ASP A 385 -14.92 -23.08 -31.81
CA ASP A 385 -15.00 -24.16 -30.85
C ASP A 385 -16.34 -24.92 -30.90
N GLY A 386 -17.26 -24.51 -31.75
CA GLY A 386 -18.55 -25.19 -31.99
C GLY A 386 -19.71 -24.71 -31.13
N TRP A 387 -19.59 -23.55 -30.50
CA TRP A 387 -20.71 -22.89 -29.83
C TRP A 387 -21.58 -22.16 -30.84
N VAL A 388 -22.89 -22.35 -30.74
CA VAL A 388 -23.89 -21.79 -31.66
C VAL A 388 -24.95 -21.04 -30.87
N LYS A 389 -25.33 -19.86 -31.33
CA LYS A 389 -26.35 -19.03 -30.69
C LYS A 389 -27.74 -19.62 -30.93
N GLY A 390 -28.47 -19.91 -29.86
CA GLY A 390 -29.83 -20.41 -29.89
C GLY A 390 -30.86 -19.30 -30.08
N GLU A 391 -32.16 -19.71 -30.17
CA GLU A 391 -33.31 -18.79 -30.27
C GLU A 391 -33.47 -17.94 -29.00
N ASP A 392 -33.01 -18.43 -27.86
CA ASP A 392 -32.97 -17.73 -26.56
C ASP A 392 -31.88 -16.64 -26.47
N GLY A 393 -31.04 -16.54 -27.51
CA GLY A 393 -29.97 -15.56 -27.60
C GLY A 393 -28.66 -16.00 -26.93
N TYR A 394 -28.61 -17.17 -26.31
CA TYR A 394 -27.43 -17.71 -25.64
C TYR A 394 -26.71 -18.77 -26.48
N LEU A 395 -25.48 -19.11 -26.06
CA LEU A 395 -24.63 -20.07 -26.74
C LEU A 395 -24.85 -21.50 -26.22
N HIS A 396 -25.04 -22.42 -27.19
CA HIS A 396 -25.21 -23.85 -26.93
C HIS A 396 -24.20 -24.67 -27.75
N LYS A 397 -23.72 -25.77 -27.19
CA LYS A 397 -22.82 -26.70 -27.87
C LYS A 397 -23.41 -28.12 -27.81
N THR A 398 -23.67 -28.72 -28.99
CA THR A 398 -24.15 -30.09 -29.07
C THR A 398 -23.00 -31.05 -29.32
N THR A 399 -22.75 -31.92 -28.34
CA THR A 399 -21.72 -32.96 -28.44
C THR A 399 -22.35 -34.31 -28.76
N THR A 400 -21.78 -35.02 -29.73
CA THR A 400 -22.23 -36.35 -30.12
C THR A 400 -21.24 -37.39 -29.64
N THR A 401 -21.62 -38.19 -28.66
CA THR A 401 -20.77 -39.28 -28.12
C THR A 401 -21.26 -40.63 -28.67
N LYS A 402 -20.35 -41.38 -29.27
CA LYS A 402 -20.61 -42.77 -29.71
C LYS A 402 -19.96 -43.73 -28.68
N LYS A 403 -20.80 -44.48 -27.93
CA LYS A 403 -20.35 -45.49 -27.00
C LYS A 403 -21.16 -46.77 -27.27
N ASN A 404 -20.48 -47.90 -27.52
CA ASN A 404 -21.10 -49.25 -27.73
C ASN A 404 -22.22 -49.23 -28.75
N LYS A 405 -21.97 -48.68 -29.95
CA LYS A 405 -22.97 -48.54 -31.07
C LYS A 405 -24.19 -47.66 -30.77
N LYS A 406 -24.27 -47.02 -29.57
CA LYS A 406 -25.28 -46.00 -29.29
C LYS A 406 -24.69 -44.62 -29.52
N THR A 407 -25.42 -43.80 -30.27
CA THR A 407 -25.10 -42.37 -30.47
C THR A 407 -25.95 -41.56 -29.50
N THR A 408 -25.32 -40.83 -28.56
CA THR A 408 -26.02 -39.94 -27.64
C THR A 408 -25.65 -38.51 -28.02
N LYS A 409 -26.66 -37.67 -28.24
CA LYS A 409 -26.47 -36.20 -28.37
C LYS A 409 -26.74 -35.55 -27.04
N SER A 410 -25.83 -34.71 -26.58
CA SER A 410 -25.99 -33.89 -25.39
C SER A 410 -25.77 -32.42 -25.76
N THR A 411 -26.69 -31.56 -25.37
CA THR A 411 -26.57 -30.12 -25.54
C THR A 411 -26.20 -29.51 -24.22
N SER A 412 -25.15 -28.70 -24.21
CA SER A 412 -24.68 -27.94 -23.04
C SER A 412 -24.85 -26.47 -23.29
N ASP A 413 -25.32 -25.75 -22.30
CA ASP A 413 -25.46 -24.29 -22.32
C ASP A 413 -24.17 -23.67 -21.84
N LEU A 414 -23.77 -22.53 -22.41
CA LEU A 414 -22.67 -21.74 -21.90
C LEU A 414 -23.19 -20.83 -20.79
N ALA A 415 -23.41 -21.44 -19.62
CA ALA A 415 -24.06 -20.80 -18.47
C ALA A 415 -23.27 -21.07 -17.18
N PHE A 416 -23.14 -20.07 -16.32
CA PHE A 416 -22.49 -20.19 -15.01
C PHE A 416 -22.87 -19.06 -14.06
N VAL A 417 -22.50 -19.21 -12.80
CA VAL A 417 -22.76 -18.23 -11.72
C VAL A 417 -21.45 -17.58 -11.28
N ILE A 418 -21.45 -16.25 -11.19
CA ILE A 418 -20.39 -15.47 -10.54
C ILE A 418 -20.79 -15.26 -9.07
N SER A 419 -20.00 -15.82 -8.14
CA SER A 419 -20.11 -15.55 -6.72
C SER A 419 -19.16 -14.41 -6.33
N THR A 420 -19.63 -13.46 -5.50
CA THR A 420 -18.79 -12.33 -5.06
C THR A 420 -19.30 -11.73 -3.75
N GLY A 421 -18.48 -10.85 -3.12
CA GLY A 421 -18.88 -10.07 -1.97
C GLY A 421 -19.85 -8.92 -2.33
N ASN A 422 -20.57 -8.42 -1.31
CA ASN A 422 -21.56 -7.34 -1.47
C ASN A 422 -20.94 -5.93 -1.45
N ALA A 423 -19.61 -5.80 -1.46
CA ALA A 423 -18.96 -4.49 -1.59
C ALA A 423 -19.39 -3.81 -2.90
N PRO A 424 -19.67 -2.49 -2.88
CA PRO A 424 -20.19 -1.78 -4.05
C PRO A 424 -19.30 -1.92 -5.29
N GLU A 425 -17.98 -1.91 -5.13
CA GLU A 425 -17.02 -2.06 -6.21
C GLU A 425 -17.08 -3.46 -6.83
N LEU A 426 -17.19 -4.50 -6.01
CA LEU A 426 -17.31 -5.89 -6.49
C LEU A 426 -18.63 -6.10 -7.22
N SER A 427 -19.73 -5.56 -6.69
CA SER A 427 -21.06 -5.65 -7.31
C SER A 427 -21.10 -4.93 -8.66
N LYS A 428 -20.54 -3.72 -8.77
CA LYS A 428 -20.42 -2.98 -10.04
C LYS A 428 -19.53 -3.73 -11.04
N THR A 429 -18.39 -4.24 -10.60
CA THR A 429 -17.47 -5.05 -11.44
C THR A 429 -18.16 -6.29 -11.97
N ALA A 430 -18.88 -7.05 -11.12
CA ALA A 430 -19.62 -8.24 -11.54
C ALA A 430 -20.69 -7.93 -12.60
N ASN A 431 -21.39 -6.79 -12.47
CA ASN A 431 -22.36 -6.36 -13.46
C ASN A 431 -21.72 -6.03 -14.82
N ILE A 432 -20.58 -5.31 -14.84
CA ILE A 432 -19.85 -5.03 -16.08
C ILE A 432 -19.40 -6.33 -16.74
N ILE A 433 -18.87 -7.28 -15.97
CA ILE A 433 -18.46 -8.60 -16.48
C ILE A 433 -19.67 -9.33 -17.07
N LYS A 434 -20.79 -9.36 -16.36
CA LYS A 434 -22.03 -9.98 -16.85
C LYS A 434 -22.50 -9.36 -18.16
N GLU A 435 -22.53 -8.02 -18.27
CA GLU A 435 -22.89 -7.31 -19.50
C GLU A 435 -21.98 -7.73 -20.67
N ASN A 436 -20.65 -7.70 -20.46
CA ASN A 436 -19.67 -8.03 -21.49
C ASN A 436 -19.77 -9.50 -21.96
N LEU A 437 -19.99 -10.42 -21.04
CA LEU A 437 -20.10 -11.84 -21.37
C LEU A 437 -21.46 -12.19 -22.01
N THR A 438 -22.52 -11.48 -21.60
CA THR A 438 -23.85 -11.62 -22.25
C THR A 438 -23.81 -11.12 -23.68
N GLU A 439 -23.06 -10.07 -23.99
CA GLU A 439 -22.85 -9.55 -25.35
C GLU A 439 -22.31 -10.62 -26.31
N ILE A 440 -21.42 -11.48 -25.82
CA ILE A 440 -20.88 -12.61 -26.62
C ILE A 440 -21.70 -13.89 -26.52
N GLY A 441 -22.89 -13.84 -25.88
CA GLY A 441 -23.86 -14.92 -25.82
C GLY A 441 -23.71 -15.88 -24.64
N MET A 442 -22.98 -15.55 -23.60
CA MET A 442 -22.90 -16.33 -22.37
C MET A 442 -24.06 -16.01 -21.42
N LYS A 443 -24.63 -17.01 -20.75
CA LYS A 443 -25.65 -16.82 -19.73
C LYS A 443 -24.97 -16.72 -18.36
N VAL A 444 -24.93 -15.52 -17.81
CA VAL A 444 -24.24 -15.23 -16.55
C VAL A 444 -25.22 -14.79 -15.47
N GLU A 445 -25.20 -15.45 -14.32
CA GLU A 445 -25.91 -15.05 -13.12
C GLU A 445 -24.91 -14.54 -12.07
N ILE A 446 -25.35 -13.62 -11.20
CA ILE A 446 -24.53 -13.05 -10.12
C ILE A 446 -25.19 -13.39 -8.79
N GLN A 447 -24.39 -13.93 -7.86
CA GLN A 447 -24.76 -14.12 -6.47
C GLN A 447 -23.83 -13.31 -5.57
N THR A 448 -24.40 -12.38 -4.83
CA THR A 448 -23.67 -11.53 -3.88
C THR A 448 -23.90 -12.00 -2.45
N PHE A 449 -22.84 -11.98 -1.66
CA PHE A 449 -22.83 -12.45 -0.27
C PHE A 449 -22.24 -11.37 0.64
N GLU A 450 -22.70 -11.33 1.88
CA GLU A 450 -21.96 -10.64 2.94
C GLU A 450 -20.59 -11.34 3.12
N ILE A 451 -19.54 -10.56 3.46
CA ILE A 451 -18.14 -11.05 3.40
C ILE A 451 -17.88 -12.29 4.29
N GLY A 452 -18.44 -12.32 5.49
CA GLY A 452 -18.30 -13.45 6.40
C GLY A 452 -18.99 -14.70 5.85
N ASN A 453 -20.17 -14.54 5.27
CA ASN A 453 -20.94 -15.60 4.64
C ASN A 453 -20.27 -16.10 3.35
N LEU A 454 -19.73 -15.20 2.52
CA LEU A 454 -18.94 -15.56 1.35
C LEU A 454 -17.79 -16.50 1.74
N ASN A 455 -17.05 -16.16 2.78
CA ASN A 455 -15.92 -16.97 3.22
C ASN A 455 -16.37 -18.35 3.73
N GLN A 456 -17.35 -18.39 4.66
CA GLN A 456 -17.75 -19.64 5.33
C GLN A 456 -18.55 -20.58 4.43
N SER A 457 -19.46 -20.06 3.61
CA SER A 457 -20.43 -20.85 2.87
C SER A 457 -20.06 -21.11 1.40
N VAL A 458 -19.14 -20.31 0.83
CA VAL A 458 -18.78 -20.35 -0.58
C VAL A 458 -17.29 -20.66 -0.77
N ILE A 459 -16.39 -19.84 -0.21
CA ILE A 459 -14.94 -19.96 -0.45
C ILE A 459 -14.36 -21.20 0.22
N ARG A 460 -14.55 -21.36 1.55
CA ARG A 460 -14.00 -22.51 2.28
C ARG A 460 -14.46 -23.86 1.72
N PRO A 461 -15.77 -24.09 1.48
CA PRO A 461 -16.23 -25.35 0.91
C PRO A 461 -16.05 -25.45 -0.61
N ARG A 462 -15.47 -24.44 -1.27
CA ARG A 462 -15.26 -24.37 -2.74
C ARG A 462 -16.54 -24.54 -3.54
N LYS A 463 -17.66 -23.94 -3.10
CA LYS A 463 -18.99 -24.00 -3.73
C LYS A 463 -19.25 -22.79 -4.61
N TYR A 464 -18.61 -22.71 -5.77
CA TYR A 464 -18.80 -21.64 -6.77
C TYR A 464 -18.37 -22.16 -8.16
N ASP A 465 -18.99 -21.67 -9.21
CA ASP A 465 -18.55 -21.89 -10.59
C ASP A 465 -17.39 -20.94 -10.89
N ALA A 466 -17.63 -19.64 -10.75
CA ALA A 466 -16.64 -18.57 -10.86
C ALA A 466 -16.70 -17.67 -9.63
N LEU A 467 -15.55 -17.26 -9.12
CA LEU A 467 -15.41 -16.39 -7.95
C LEU A 467 -14.74 -15.08 -8.36
N LEU A 468 -15.47 -13.96 -8.24
CA LEU A 468 -14.90 -12.62 -8.36
C LEU A 468 -14.36 -12.22 -6.98
N PHE A 469 -13.03 -12.18 -6.86
CA PHE A 469 -12.35 -12.01 -5.58
C PHE A 469 -11.01 -11.29 -5.74
N GLY A 470 -10.49 -10.74 -4.63
CA GLY A 470 -9.19 -10.10 -4.56
C GLY A 470 -8.20 -10.92 -3.73
N GLN A 471 -7.01 -11.14 -4.25
CA GLN A 471 -5.87 -11.72 -3.53
C GLN A 471 -4.93 -10.59 -3.11
N ILE A 472 -4.46 -10.62 -1.86
CA ILE A 472 -3.43 -9.70 -1.34
C ILE A 472 -2.10 -10.43 -1.42
N ILE A 473 -1.19 -9.92 -2.22
CA ILE A 473 0.13 -10.51 -2.46
C ILE A 473 1.16 -9.52 -1.93
N ASN A 474 1.55 -9.67 -0.67
CA ASN A 474 2.54 -8.77 -0.07
C ASN A 474 3.95 -9.10 -0.56
N HIS A 475 4.20 -10.37 -0.88
CA HIS A 475 5.48 -10.89 -1.35
C HIS A 475 5.27 -11.89 -2.47
N GLU A 476 6.31 -12.10 -3.29
CA GLU A 476 6.29 -13.16 -4.31
C GLU A 476 6.10 -14.56 -3.69
N SER A 477 6.59 -14.79 -2.47
CA SER A 477 6.39 -16.05 -1.74
C SER A 477 4.92 -16.38 -1.46
N ASP A 478 4.04 -15.36 -1.38
CA ASP A 478 2.60 -15.56 -1.18
C ASP A 478 1.95 -16.29 -2.36
N LEU A 479 2.57 -16.22 -3.55
CA LEU A 479 2.11 -16.94 -4.74
C LEU A 479 2.02 -18.45 -4.51
N PHE A 480 2.86 -19.02 -3.63
CA PHE A 480 2.74 -20.40 -3.22
C PHE A 480 1.37 -20.69 -2.58
N ALA A 481 0.92 -19.85 -1.65
CA ALA A 481 -0.36 -20.03 -0.96
C ALA A 481 -1.57 -19.90 -1.91
N PHE A 482 -1.46 -19.09 -2.95
CA PHE A 482 -2.56 -18.87 -3.90
C PHE A 482 -2.58 -19.85 -5.07
N TRP A 483 -1.44 -20.47 -5.45
CA TRP A 483 -1.33 -21.20 -6.70
C TRP A 483 -0.81 -22.62 -6.59
N HIS A 484 -0.13 -22.99 -5.49
CA HIS A 484 0.37 -24.36 -5.30
C HIS A 484 -0.79 -25.34 -5.10
N SER A 485 -0.70 -26.55 -5.69
CA SER A 485 -1.79 -27.53 -5.67
C SER A 485 -2.13 -28.06 -4.28
N SER A 486 -1.19 -28.02 -3.32
CA SER A 486 -1.44 -28.39 -1.92
C SER A 486 -2.39 -27.42 -1.20
N GLN A 487 -2.60 -26.22 -1.75
CA GLN A 487 -3.38 -25.13 -1.16
C GLN A 487 -4.83 -25.08 -1.65
N ARG A 488 -5.31 -26.10 -2.36
CA ARG A 488 -6.67 -26.14 -2.93
C ARG A 488 -7.78 -26.30 -1.92
N LEU A 489 -7.54 -27.01 -0.84
CA LEU A 489 -8.53 -27.25 0.21
C LEU A 489 -8.33 -26.31 1.39
N ASP A 490 -9.42 -26.00 2.12
CA ASP A 490 -9.36 -25.22 3.36
C ASP A 490 -8.34 -25.84 4.36
N PRO A 491 -7.45 -25.04 4.97
CA PRO A 491 -7.36 -23.58 4.98
C PRO A 491 -6.53 -22.95 3.84
N GLY A 492 -6.13 -23.70 2.82
CA GLY A 492 -5.34 -23.19 1.70
C GLY A 492 -6.09 -22.12 0.88
N LEU A 493 -5.34 -21.27 0.17
CA LEU A 493 -5.84 -20.07 -0.50
C LEU A 493 -5.97 -20.21 -2.03
N ASN A 494 -5.69 -21.40 -2.59
CA ASN A 494 -5.83 -21.64 -4.04
C ASN A 494 -7.32 -21.74 -4.43
N VAL A 495 -7.93 -20.59 -4.64
CA VAL A 495 -9.35 -20.46 -5.02
C VAL A 495 -9.62 -20.80 -6.49
N ALA A 496 -8.61 -20.87 -7.35
CA ALA A 496 -8.74 -21.33 -8.72
C ALA A 496 -8.82 -22.88 -8.81
N MET A 497 -8.65 -23.59 -7.71
CA MET A 497 -8.54 -25.06 -7.68
C MET A 497 -7.48 -25.61 -8.65
N TYR A 498 -6.51 -24.78 -8.99
CA TYR A 498 -5.49 -25.02 -10.00
C TYR A 498 -4.51 -26.11 -9.57
N THR A 499 -4.10 -26.92 -10.54
CA THR A 499 -3.09 -27.99 -10.36
C THR A 499 -2.18 -28.07 -11.55
N ASN A 500 -0.89 -27.93 -11.32
CA ASN A 500 0.14 -28.16 -12.33
C ASN A 500 1.45 -28.50 -11.63
N ALA A 501 1.92 -29.74 -11.77
CA ALA A 501 3.14 -30.20 -11.10
C ALA A 501 4.41 -29.40 -11.48
N LYS A 502 4.45 -28.78 -12.69
CA LYS A 502 5.53 -27.90 -13.08
C LYS A 502 5.48 -26.59 -12.29
N VAL A 503 4.30 -26.01 -12.14
CA VAL A 503 4.09 -24.80 -11.34
C VAL A 503 4.40 -25.07 -9.86
N ASP A 504 3.94 -26.20 -9.33
CA ASP A 504 4.24 -26.58 -7.95
C ASP A 504 5.76 -26.58 -7.72
N LYS A 505 6.49 -27.24 -8.63
CA LYS A 505 7.96 -27.31 -8.54
C LYS A 505 8.63 -25.93 -8.68
N ILE A 506 8.14 -25.06 -9.56
CA ILE A 506 8.68 -23.71 -9.71
C ILE A 506 8.48 -22.90 -8.43
N LEU A 507 7.30 -22.98 -7.81
CA LEU A 507 6.98 -22.26 -6.57
C LEU A 507 7.81 -22.77 -5.39
N GLU A 508 7.93 -24.11 -5.24
CA GLU A 508 8.80 -24.72 -4.22
C GLU A 508 10.27 -24.28 -4.37
N ASP A 509 10.78 -24.32 -5.60
CA ASP A 509 12.16 -23.93 -5.89
C ASP A 509 12.38 -22.41 -5.70
N ALA A 510 11.36 -21.58 -5.96
CA ALA A 510 11.44 -20.14 -5.74
C ALA A 510 11.57 -19.80 -4.26
N LEU A 511 10.80 -20.45 -3.39
CA LEU A 511 10.82 -20.22 -1.93
C LEU A 511 12.21 -20.42 -1.31
N VAL A 512 12.99 -21.37 -1.82
CA VAL A 512 14.32 -21.71 -1.27
C VAL A 512 15.47 -21.05 -2.04
N THR A 513 15.17 -20.25 -3.07
CA THR A 513 16.19 -19.58 -3.89
C THR A 513 16.62 -18.26 -3.25
N VAL A 514 17.81 -18.21 -2.69
CA VAL A 514 18.36 -17.02 -2.01
C VAL A 514 18.73 -15.91 -3.00
N ASP A 515 19.28 -16.25 -4.16
CA ASP A 515 19.68 -15.28 -5.20
C ASP A 515 18.45 -14.65 -5.86
N GLU A 516 18.26 -13.34 -5.66
CA GLU A 516 17.13 -12.57 -6.14
C GLU A 516 16.92 -12.67 -7.67
N LYS A 517 18.00 -12.57 -8.47
CA LYS A 517 17.90 -12.61 -9.93
C LYS A 517 17.39 -13.97 -10.43
N ASN A 518 17.84 -15.05 -9.80
CA ASN A 518 17.39 -16.40 -10.15
C ASN A 518 15.96 -16.64 -9.66
N ARG A 519 15.57 -16.08 -8.54
CA ARG A 519 14.22 -16.15 -8.00
C ARG A 519 13.21 -15.41 -8.90
N VAL A 520 13.52 -14.19 -9.33
CA VAL A 520 12.71 -13.42 -10.30
C VAL A 520 12.49 -14.22 -11.58
N LYS A 521 13.50 -14.91 -12.11
CA LYS A 521 13.35 -15.79 -13.28
C LYS A 521 12.39 -16.96 -13.05
N LYS A 522 12.37 -17.50 -11.84
CA LYS A 522 11.42 -18.57 -11.49
C LYS A 522 9.98 -18.05 -11.46
N TYR A 523 9.75 -16.88 -10.86
CA TYR A 523 8.42 -16.28 -10.88
C TYR A 523 7.98 -15.86 -12.28
N ALA A 524 8.88 -15.39 -13.15
CA ALA A 524 8.58 -15.19 -14.57
C ALA A 524 8.15 -16.50 -15.27
N SER A 525 8.84 -17.60 -14.98
CA SER A 525 8.46 -18.91 -15.52
C SER A 525 7.12 -19.41 -14.95
N PHE A 526 6.80 -19.08 -13.71
CA PHE A 526 5.49 -19.33 -13.11
C PHE A 526 4.39 -18.54 -13.84
N GLU A 527 4.61 -17.25 -14.09
CA GLU A 527 3.70 -16.37 -14.82
C GLU A 527 3.40 -16.91 -16.22
N ASP A 528 4.41 -17.34 -16.97
CA ASP A 528 4.26 -17.96 -18.29
C ASP A 528 3.35 -19.21 -18.25
N GLU A 529 3.49 -20.05 -17.21
CA GLU A 529 2.67 -21.25 -17.05
C GLU A 529 1.22 -20.91 -16.71
N ILE A 530 0.98 -19.95 -15.82
CA ILE A 530 -0.38 -19.48 -15.48
C ILE A 530 -1.06 -18.88 -16.71
N ASN A 531 -0.35 -18.05 -17.48
CA ASN A 531 -0.88 -17.42 -18.68
C ASN A 531 -1.20 -18.46 -19.78
N ARG A 532 -0.41 -19.53 -19.88
CA ARG A 532 -0.69 -20.64 -20.78
C ARG A 532 -1.90 -21.46 -20.34
N ASP A 533 -2.06 -21.69 -19.04
CA ASP A 533 -3.12 -22.56 -18.51
C ASP A 533 -4.43 -21.81 -18.24
N MET A 534 -4.40 -20.50 -18.08
CA MET A 534 -5.54 -19.60 -17.89
C MET A 534 -6.52 -20.06 -16.79
N PRO A 535 -6.08 -20.29 -15.54
CA PRO A 535 -6.98 -20.72 -14.46
C PRO A 535 -7.89 -19.59 -13.94
N ALA A 536 -7.65 -18.37 -14.36
CA ALA A 536 -8.38 -17.16 -13.98
C ALA A 536 -8.34 -16.13 -15.11
N VAL A 537 -9.25 -15.14 -15.07
CA VAL A 537 -9.13 -13.88 -15.79
C VAL A 537 -8.74 -12.80 -14.79
N PHE A 538 -7.52 -12.29 -14.90
CA PHE A 538 -7.02 -11.18 -14.09
C PHE A 538 -7.63 -9.88 -14.59
N LEU A 539 -8.02 -8.99 -13.67
CA LEU A 539 -8.81 -7.81 -13.99
C LEU A 539 -8.08 -6.52 -13.68
N TYR A 540 -7.81 -6.27 -12.40
CA TYR A 540 -7.19 -5.02 -11.95
C TYR A 540 -6.47 -5.16 -10.62
N SER A 541 -5.56 -4.20 -10.38
CA SER A 541 -4.99 -3.89 -9.05
C SER A 541 -5.49 -2.52 -8.61
N PRO A 542 -6.15 -2.40 -7.45
CA PRO A 542 -6.63 -1.11 -6.95
C PRO A 542 -5.49 -0.28 -6.35
N SER A 543 -5.66 1.03 -6.29
CA SER A 543 -4.74 1.92 -5.60
C SER A 543 -5.19 2.21 -4.18
N PHE A 544 -4.22 2.37 -3.29
CA PHE A 544 -4.40 3.11 -2.05
C PHE A 544 -4.68 4.58 -2.37
N ILE A 545 -5.67 5.16 -1.72
CA ILE A 545 -6.10 6.54 -1.92
C ILE A 545 -5.87 7.30 -0.62
N TYR A 546 -5.13 8.40 -0.70
CA TYR A 546 -4.79 9.21 0.45
C TYR A 546 -5.00 10.70 0.15
N ILE A 547 -5.89 11.34 0.88
CA ILE A 547 -6.04 12.80 0.84
C ILE A 547 -5.06 13.39 1.83
N VAL A 548 -4.24 14.31 1.36
CA VAL A 548 -3.16 14.91 2.13
C VAL A 548 -3.25 16.42 2.17
N SER A 549 -2.82 17.01 3.29
CA SER A 549 -2.68 18.46 3.42
C SER A 549 -1.72 19.02 2.36
N LYS A 550 -2.06 20.18 1.81
CA LYS A 550 -1.17 20.90 0.87
C LYS A 550 0.13 21.38 1.53
N SER A 551 0.14 21.51 2.85
CA SER A 551 1.33 21.91 3.61
C SER A 551 2.27 20.75 3.90
N LEU A 552 1.83 19.50 3.72
CA LEU A 552 2.64 18.33 3.99
C LEU A 552 3.75 18.19 2.95
N ASP A 553 4.96 17.93 3.42
CA ASP A 553 6.14 17.60 2.62
C ASP A 553 6.81 16.33 3.17
N GLY A 554 7.59 15.65 2.32
CA GLY A 554 8.31 14.44 2.70
C GLY A 554 7.48 13.16 2.64
N LEU A 555 6.18 13.21 2.30
CA LEU A 555 5.38 12.01 2.07
C LEU A 555 5.90 11.22 0.85
N ASN A 556 6.13 9.93 1.04
CA ASN A 556 6.37 9.00 -0.07
C ASN A 556 5.54 7.73 0.14
N ILE A 557 4.71 7.41 -0.86
CA ILE A 557 3.85 6.23 -0.88
C ILE A 557 4.08 5.36 -2.13
N ASP A 558 5.22 5.49 -2.81
CA ASP A 558 5.46 4.82 -4.10
C ASP A 558 5.49 3.29 -3.99
N HIS A 559 5.95 2.76 -2.87
CA HIS A 559 6.13 1.31 -2.66
C HIS A 559 5.43 0.81 -1.39
N ILE A 560 4.16 1.19 -1.21
CA ILE A 560 3.37 0.65 -0.10
C ILE A 560 2.72 -0.69 -0.49
N THR A 561 2.65 -1.60 0.47
CA THR A 561 1.93 -2.88 0.35
C THR A 561 0.63 -2.86 1.13
N THR A 562 0.63 -2.19 2.27
CA THR A 562 -0.52 -2.04 3.15
C THR A 562 -0.77 -0.55 3.46
N PRO A 563 -1.99 -0.15 3.86
CA PRO A 563 -2.31 1.25 4.15
C PRO A 563 -1.41 1.90 5.22
N GLU A 564 -1.03 1.14 6.26
CA GLU A 564 -0.14 1.60 7.34
C GLU A 564 1.28 1.92 6.88
N ASP A 565 1.71 1.39 5.73
CA ASP A 565 3.04 1.67 5.15
C ASP A 565 3.22 3.14 4.80
N ARG A 566 2.13 3.93 4.66
CA ARG A 566 2.24 5.38 4.46
C ARG A 566 3.01 6.08 5.57
N PHE A 567 3.06 5.51 6.77
CA PHE A 567 3.78 6.05 7.92
C PHE A 567 5.23 5.61 8.05
N LEU A 568 5.74 4.77 7.14
CA LEU A 568 7.12 4.23 7.23
C LEU A 568 8.17 5.33 7.31
N ASN A 569 7.98 6.45 6.61
CA ASN A 569 8.90 7.59 6.63
C ASN A 569 8.32 8.83 7.34
N ILE A 570 7.34 8.67 8.22
CA ILE A 570 6.66 9.80 8.88
C ILE A 570 7.61 10.70 9.69
N TYR A 571 8.75 10.19 10.12
CA TYR A 571 9.76 10.97 10.81
C TYR A 571 10.44 12.02 9.90
N GLU A 572 10.32 11.87 8.57
CA GLU A 572 10.80 12.81 7.55
C GLU A 572 9.71 13.82 7.14
N TRP A 573 8.44 13.61 7.53
CA TRP A 573 7.35 14.51 7.16
C TRP A 573 7.44 15.84 7.89
N SER A 574 7.16 16.94 7.16
CA SER A 574 7.09 18.28 7.74
C SER A 574 5.86 19.03 7.25
N VAL A 575 5.30 19.87 8.11
CA VAL A 575 4.20 20.81 7.78
C VAL A 575 4.64 22.26 7.87
N GLU A 576 5.78 22.50 8.48
CA GLU A 576 6.42 23.82 8.57
C GLU A 576 7.68 23.85 7.73
N LYS A 577 7.93 24.97 7.06
CA LYS A 577 9.08 25.18 6.19
C LYS A 577 9.70 26.55 6.46
N ASP A 578 11.01 26.63 6.35
CA ASP A 578 11.73 27.90 6.39
C ASP A 578 12.62 28.04 5.16
N GLY A 579 12.87 29.30 4.77
CA GLY A 579 13.76 29.61 3.67
C GLY A 579 15.16 29.92 4.22
N ILE A 580 16.14 29.11 3.89
CA ILE A 580 17.54 29.38 4.19
C ILE A 580 18.36 29.56 2.91
N TRP A 581 19.45 30.29 2.99
CA TRP A 581 20.33 30.43 1.84
C TRP A 581 20.98 29.07 1.53
N LYS A 582 21.05 28.76 0.23
CA LYS A 582 21.59 27.49 -0.28
C LYS A 582 22.96 27.12 0.30
N ILE A 583 23.80 28.11 0.64
CA ILE A 583 25.12 27.88 1.25
C ILE A 583 25.05 27.33 2.67
N PHE A 584 23.90 27.41 3.35
CA PHE A 584 23.65 26.88 4.68
C PHE A 584 22.79 25.60 4.66
N SER A 585 22.26 25.23 3.49
CA SER A 585 21.57 23.94 3.34
C SER A 585 22.62 22.85 3.15
N LYS A 586 22.74 21.97 4.14
CA LYS A 586 23.56 20.74 4.01
C LYS A 586 22.76 19.63 3.37
#